data_386b22e73b1550f3fdef17452cf815f0
#
_entry.id   386b22e73b1550f3fdef17452cf815f0
#
_cell.length_a   1.000
_cell.length_b   1.000
_cell.length_c   1.000
_cell.angle_alpha   90.00
_cell.angle_beta   90.00
_cell.angle_gamma   90.00
#
_symmetry.space_group_name_H-M   'P 1'
#
loop_
_entity.id
_entity.type
_entity.pdbx_description
1 polymer ?
#
loop_
_entity_poly.entity_id
_entity_poly.type
_entity_poly.pdbx_seq_one_letter_code
_entity_poly.pdbx_strand_id
1 'polypeptide(L)'
;MWAQACELIADAERLHRQFFRLAVDSAPATWEPPIDVLEDEREVVVVVAMPGVAAERVQVLHDAGVLVVRGTRPLPFRGARGRLRQLEIPYGAFERRIALPPGTFEVGPPELAQGCLVLRLRRSPPSGRP
;
A
#
# COMPACT_ATOMS: atom_id res chain seq x y z
N MET A 1 25.43 -8.29 -22.09
CA MET A 1 25.00 -8.75 -20.77
C MET A 1 24.28 -7.70 -19.97
N TRP A 2 24.90 -6.56 -19.77
CA TRP A 2 24.24 -5.46 -19.07
C TRP A 2 22.97 -5.00 -19.81
N ALA A 3 23.03 -4.93 -21.13
CA ALA A 3 21.88 -4.52 -21.94
C ALA A 3 20.71 -5.49 -21.78
N GLN A 4 21.00 -6.79 -21.72
CA GLN A 4 19.96 -7.78 -21.50
C GLN A 4 19.36 -7.66 -20.11
N ALA A 5 20.20 -7.38 -19.12
CA ALA A 5 19.72 -7.19 -17.76
C ALA A 5 18.82 -5.96 -17.69
N CYS A 6 19.20 -4.89 -18.37
CA CYS A 6 18.38 -3.68 -18.40
C CYS A 6 17.05 -3.92 -19.10
N GLU A 7 17.05 -4.70 -20.18
CA GLU A 7 15.81 -5.06 -20.86
C GLU A 7 14.90 -5.87 -19.96
N LEU A 8 15.46 -6.86 -19.26
CA LEU A 8 14.68 -7.66 -18.34
C LEU A 8 14.08 -6.83 -17.21
N ILE A 9 14.87 -5.90 -16.68
CA ILE A 9 14.38 -5.00 -15.64
C ILE A 9 13.27 -4.11 -16.19
N ALA A 10 13.46 -3.56 -17.38
CA ALA A 10 12.45 -2.71 -17.99
C ALA A 10 11.16 -3.47 -18.25
N ASP A 11 11.27 -4.74 -18.70
CA ASP A 11 10.10 -5.58 -18.94
C ASP A 11 9.41 -5.90 -17.62
N ALA A 12 10.18 -6.22 -16.59
CA ALA A 12 9.62 -6.49 -15.28
C ALA A 12 8.90 -5.26 -14.72
N GLU A 13 9.49 -4.08 -14.89
CA GLU A 13 8.86 -2.84 -14.45
C GLU A 13 7.57 -2.56 -15.22
N ARG A 14 7.58 -2.85 -16.51
CA ARG A 14 6.39 -2.66 -17.34
C ARG A 14 5.27 -3.60 -16.89
N LEU A 15 5.60 -4.87 -16.65
CA LEU A 15 4.64 -5.84 -16.14
C LEU A 15 4.14 -5.43 -14.77
N HIS A 16 5.04 -4.94 -13.93
CA HIS A 16 4.68 -4.48 -12.59
C HIS A 16 3.72 -3.30 -12.66
N ARG A 17 3.93 -2.37 -13.58
CA ARG A 17 3.03 -1.24 -13.75
C ARG A 17 1.65 -1.67 -14.25
N GLN A 18 1.61 -2.64 -15.17
CA GLN A 18 0.35 -3.18 -15.63
C GLN A 18 -0.40 -3.87 -14.49
N PHE A 19 0.33 -4.66 -13.72
CA PHE A 19 -0.25 -5.33 -12.57
C PHE A 19 -0.72 -4.32 -11.53
N PHE A 20 0.08 -3.28 -11.32
CA PHE A 20 -0.26 -2.18 -10.42
C PHE A 20 -1.61 -1.56 -10.82
N ARG A 21 -1.79 -1.25 -12.08
CA ARG A 21 -3.05 -0.69 -12.56
C ARG A 21 -4.20 -1.65 -12.37
N LEU A 22 -3.99 -2.91 -12.73
CA LEU A 22 -5.02 -3.92 -12.57
C LEU A 22 -5.40 -4.11 -11.11
N ALA A 23 -4.41 -4.14 -10.22
CA ALA A 23 -4.68 -4.30 -8.81
C ALA A 23 -5.45 -3.10 -8.24
N VAL A 24 -5.10 -1.90 -8.69
CA VAL A 24 -5.76 -0.68 -8.24
C VAL A 24 -7.17 -0.57 -8.79
N ASP A 25 -7.35 -0.97 -10.06
CA ASP A 25 -8.63 -0.80 -10.75
C ASP A 25 -9.54 -2.02 -10.63
N SER A 26 -9.07 -3.11 -10.03
CA SER A 26 -9.80 -4.37 -10.02
C SER A 26 -11.10 -4.32 -9.23
N ALA A 27 -11.18 -3.47 -8.21
CA ALA A 27 -12.39 -3.32 -7.42
C ALA A 27 -12.46 -1.90 -6.91
N PRO A 28 -13.64 -1.28 -6.96
CA PRO A 28 -13.79 0.07 -6.43
C PRO A 28 -13.56 0.07 -4.92
N ALA A 29 -12.88 1.09 -4.45
CA ALA A 29 -12.65 1.26 -3.02
C ALA A 29 -13.95 1.77 -2.38
N THR A 30 -14.29 1.20 -1.22
CA THR A 30 -15.45 1.63 -0.46
C THR A 30 -15.07 2.65 0.61
N TRP A 31 -13.79 2.77 0.91
CA TRP A 31 -13.33 3.69 1.94
C TRP A 31 -11.89 4.08 1.67
N GLU A 32 -11.61 5.34 1.90
CA GLU A 32 -10.25 5.86 1.82
C GLU A 32 -9.75 6.09 3.24
N PRO A 33 -8.89 5.20 3.75
CA PRO A 33 -8.45 5.32 5.14
C PRO A 33 -7.58 6.54 5.38
N PRO A 34 -7.74 7.20 6.52
CA PRO A 34 -6.86 8.30 6.88
C PRO A 34 -5.45 7.81 7.15
N ILE A 35 -4.50 8.72 6.94
CA ILE A 35 -3.09 8.40 7.12
C ILE A 35 -2.42 9.47 7.97
N ASP A 36 -1.34 9.05 8.63
CA ASP A 36 -0.38 9.96 9.23
C ASP A 36 0.95 9.74 8.55
N VAL A 37 1.68 10.80 8.32
CA VAL A 37 3.00 10.73 7.68
C VAL A 37 4.00 11.48 8.53
N LEU A 38 5.07 10.81 8.90
CA LEU A 38 6.19 11.41 9.62
C LEU A 38 7.42 11.28 8.75
N GLU A 39 8.10 12.38 8.53
CA GLU A 39 9.29 12.39 7.70
C GLU A 39 10.47 12.98 8.45
N ASP A 40 11.62 12.32 8.35
CA ASP A 40 12.88 12.88 8.81
C ASP A 40 13.92 12.71 7.71
N GLU A 41 15.18 12.94 8.06
CA GLU A 41 16.26 12.86 7.07
C GLU A 41 16.53 11.45 6.57
N ARG A 42 16.12 10.45 7.33
CA ARG A 42 16.45 9.04 7.04
C ARG A 42 15.29 8.25 6.46
N GLU A 43 14.09 8.56 6.90
CA GLU A 43 12.95 7.74 6.52
C GLU A 43 11.65 8.52 6.49
N VAL A 44 10.69 7.93 5.82
CA VAL A 44 9.30 8.38 5.87
C VAL A 44 8.51 7.24 6.50
N VAL A 45 7.75 7.55 7.53
CA VAL A 45 6.88 6.56 8.17
C VAL A 45 5.45 6.93 7.83
N VAL A 46 4.73 5.98 7.24
CA VAL A 46 3.33 6.16 6.87
C VAL A 46 2.51 5.21 7.73
N VAL A 47 1.51 5.77 8.39
CA VAL A 47 0.58 4.98 9.19
C VAL A 47 -0.79 5.10 8.54
N VAL A 48 -1.38 3.97 8.20
CA VAL A 48 -2.66 3.91 7.49
C VAL A 48 -3.66 3.19 8.38
N ALA A 49 -4.82 3.79 8.61
CA ALA A 49 -5.85 3.13 9.39
C ALA A 49 -6.38 1.91 8.63
N MET A 50 -6.29 0.73 9.23
CA MET A 50 -6.72 -0.52 8.60
C MET A 50 -7.50 -1.38 9.59
N PRO A 51 -8.60 -0.86 10.12
CA PRO A 51 -9.33 -1.59 11.15
C PRO A 51 -9.89 -2.91 10.59
N GLY A 52 -9.62 -4.00 11.30
CA GLY A 52 -10.17 -5.30 10.95
C GLY A 52 -9.60 -5.94 9.69
N VAL A 53 -8.49 -5.43 9.16
CA VAL A 53 -7.86 -6.00 7.97
C VAL A 53 -6.79 -6.99 8.41
N ALA A 54 -6.86 -8.20 7.88
CA ALA A 54 -5.86 -9.22 8.15
C ALA A 54 -4.60 -8.94 7.32
N ALA A 55 -3.45 -9.34 7.82
CA ALA A 55 -2.18 -9.10 7.15
C ALA A 55 -2.16 -9.65 5.72
N GLU A 56 -2.75 -10.82 5.51
CA GLU A 56 -2.81 -11.47 4.20
C GLU A 56 -3.66 -10.70 3.19
N ARG A 57 -4.44 -9.74 3.65
CA ARG A 57 -5.33 -8.97 2.79
C ARG A 57 -4.84 -7.56 2.54
N VAL A 58 -3.60 -7.28 2.92
CA VAL A 58 -2.97 -5.99 2.69
C VAL A 58 -2.08 -6.08 1.46
N GLN A 59 -2.21 -5.11 0.59
CA GLN A 59 -1.33 -4.94 -0.56
C GLN A 59 -0.69 -3.57 -0.50
N VAL A 60 0.60 -3.53 -0.76
CA VAL A 60 1.35 -2.28 -0.84
C VAL A 60 2.05 -2.26 -2.18
N LEU A 61 1.76 -1.25 -2.97
CA LEU A 61 2.33 -1.09 -4.31
C LEU A 61 3.03 0.26 -4.38
N HIS A 62 4.19 0.27 -5.01
CA HIS A 62 4.98 1.49 -5.13
C HIS A 62 5.40 1.65 -6.58
N ASP A 63 5.07 2.77 -7.19
CA ASP A 63 5.44 3.08 -8.56
C ASP A 63 5.52 4.59 -8.75
N ALA A 64 6.65 5.03 -9.30
CA ALA A 64 6.84 6.42 -9.73
C ALA A 64 6.51 7.46 -8.65
N GLY A 65 6.96 7.21 -7.44
CA GLY A 65 6.75 8.17 -6.34
C GLY A 65 5.38 8.13 -5.71
N VAL A 66 4.55 7.17 -6.10
CA VAL A 66 3.22 6.99 -5.52
C VAL A 66 3.17 5.64 -4.81
N LEU A 67 2.70 5.67 -3.59
CA LEU A 67 2.48 4.47 -2.81
C LEU A 67 0.97 4.22 -2.80
N VAL A 68 0.56 3.01 -3.14
CA VAL A 68 -0.84 2.63 -3.05
C VAL A 68 -0.97 1.53 -2.02
N VAL A 69 -1.82 1.76 -1.05
CA VAL A 69 -2.09 0.79 0.01
C VAL A 69 -3.52 0.34 -0.14
N ARG A 70 -3.72 -0.96 -0.22
CA ARG A 70 -5.04 -1.56 -0.28
C ARG A 70 -5.20 -2.58 0.82
N GLY A 71 -6.41 -2.66 1.34
CA GLY A 71 -6.77 -3.70 2.28
C GLY A 71 -8.20 -4.08 2.10
N THR A 72 -8.57 -5.24 2.59
CA THR A 72 -9.95 -5.70 2.51
C THR A 72 -10.40 -6.13 3.90
N ARG A 73 -11.49 -5.55 4.34
CA ARG A 73 -12.13 -5.95 5.58
C ARG A 73 -13.44 -6.66 5.24
N PRO A 74 -13.55 -7.94 5.55
CA PRO A 74 -14.80 -8.64 5.28
C PRO A 74 -15.90 -8.17 6.22
N LEU A 75 -17.13 -8.29 5.77
CA LEU A 75 -18.28 -7.98 6.61
C LEU A 75 -18.34 -9.00 7.74
N PRO A 76 -18.33 -8.58 9.01
CA PRO A 76 -18.19 -9.52 10.13
C PRO A 76 -19.46 -10.31 10.42
N PHE A 77 -20.59 -9.94 9.80
CA PHE A 77 -21.87 -10.57 10.09
C PHE A 77 -22.24 -11.68 9.10
N ARG A 78 -21.31 -12.07 8.24
CA ARG A 78 -21.57 -13.11 7.26
C ARG A 78 -21.91 -14.39 7.97
N GLY A 79 -23.08 -14.95 7.68
CA GLY A 79 -23.55 -16.16 8.31
C GLY A 79 -24.19 -15.94 9.67
N ALA A 80 -24.21 -14.73 10.18
CA ALA A 80 -24.87 -14.43 11.45
C ALA A 80 -26.38 -14.38 11.26
N ARG A 81 -27.10 -14.72 12.34
CA ARG A 81 -28.55 -14.57 12.36
C ARG A 81 -28.91 -13.20 12.89
N GLY A 82 -30.03 -12.71 12.46
CA GLY A 82 -30.54 -11.45 12.95
C GLY A 82 -30.63 -10.40 11.86
N ARG A 83 -31.12 -9.24 12.21
CA ARG A 83 -31.27 -8.12 11.29
C ARG A 83 -30.15 -7.11 11.53
N LEU A 84 -29.52 -6.70 10.46
CA LEU A 84 -28.54 -5.64 10.54
C LEU A 84 -29.30 -4.32 10.74
N ARG A 85 -29.12 -3.70 11.88
CA ARG A 85 -29.82 -2.48 12.22
C ARG A 85 -29.00 -1.24 11.95
N GLN A 86 -27.70 -1.36 12.03
CA GLN A 86 -26.80 -0.21 11.86
C GLN A 86 -25.47 -0.72 11.37
N LEU A 87 -24.93 -0.12 10.33
CA LEU A 87 -23.68 -0.51 9.72
C LEU A 87 -22.91 0.78 9.42
N GLU A 88 -21.95 1.10 10.26
CA GLU A 88 -21.19 2.34 10.14
C GLU A 88 -19.70 2.13 9.97
N ILE A 89 -19.19 1.00 10.49
CA ILE A 89 -17.76 0.73 10.38
C ILE A 89 -17.47 0.34 8.94
N PRO A 90 -16.48 0.96 8.31
CA PRO A 90 -16.17 0.65 6.91
C PRO A 90 -15.80 -0.82 6.72
N TYR A 91 -16.23 -1.38 5.61
CA TYR A 91 -15.86 -2.74 5.19
C TYR A 91 -15.67 -2.76 3.69
N GLY A 92 -15.17 -3.86 3.17
CA GLY A 92 -14.90 -3.98 1.75
C GLY A 92 -13.49 -3.54 1.41
N ALA A 93 -13.31 -2.96 0.26
CA ALA A 93 -11.99 -2.56 -0.23
C ALA A 93 -11.62 -1.18 0.28
N PHE A 94 -10.50 -1.10 0.97
CA PHE A 94 -9.91 0.15 1.42
C PHE A 94 -8.75 0.46 0.49
N GLU A 95 -8.62 1.72 0.10
CA GLU A 95 -7.50 2.11 -0.75
C GLU A 95 -7.09 3.53 -0.42
N ARG A 96 -5.78 3.72 -0.31
CA ARG A 96 -5.21 5.04 -0.13
C ARG A 96 -4.02 5.20 -1.04
N ARG A 97 -4.00 6.27 -1.81
CA ARG A 97 -2.86 6.66 -2.64
C ARG A 97 -2.10 7.76 -1.93
N ILE A 98 -0.80 7.62 -1.86
CA ILE A 98 0.04 8.51 -1.09
C ILE A 98 1.17 8.98 -1.99
N ALA A 99 1.24 10.28 -2.21
CA ALA A 99 2.35 10.87 -2.94
C ALA A 99 3.54 10.96 -1.99
N LEU A 100 4.65 10.36 -2.39
CA LEU A 100 5.87 10.38 -1.59
C LEU A 100 6.67 11.65 -1.87
N PRO A 101 7.44 12.13 -0.89
CA PRO A 101 8.35 13.23 -1.15
C PRO A 101 9.42 12.83 -2.16
N PRO A 102 10.10 13.80 -2.76
CA PRO A 102 11.15 13.49 -3.73
C PRO A 102 12.24 12.61 -3.11
N GLY A 103 12.77 11.71 -3.91
CA GLY A 103 13.84 10.80 -3.49
C GLY A 103 13.53 9.36 -3.85
N THR A 104 14.48 8.52 -3.54
CA THR A 104 14.37 7.09 -3.75
C THR A 104 14.25 6.40 -2.40
N PHE A 105 13.33 5.48 -2.29
CA PHE A 105 13.02 4.83 -1.03
C PHE A 105 13.04 3.32 -1.18
N GLU A 106 13.45 2.67 -0.11
CA GLU A 106 13.25 1.23 0.04
C GLU A 106 12.08 1.04 1.00
N VAL A 107 11.09 0.29 0.56
CA VAL A 107 9.91 0.03 1.38
C VAL A 107 10.21 -1.17 2.26
N GLY A 108 10.17 -0.99 3.56
CA GLY A 108 10.35 -2.07 4.51
C GLY A 108 9.13 -2.96 4.61
N PRO A 109 9.23 -4.05 5.37
CA PRO A 109 8.09 -4.94 5.53
C PRO A 109 6.96 -4.22 6.27
N PRO A 110 5.73 -4.34 5.76
CA PRO A 110 4.60 -3.71 6.44
C PRO A 110 4.30 -4.39 7.78
N GLU A 111 3.87 -3.59 8.74
CA GLU A 111 3.47 -4.10 10.05
C GLU A 111 2.06 -3.66 10.36
N LEU A 112 1.25 -4.58 10.86
CA LEU A 112 -0.07 -4.25 11.37
C LEU A 112 0.03 -4.17 12.89
N ALA A 113 -0.31 -3.02 13.44
CA ALA A 113 -0.25 -2.80 14.87
C ALA A 113 -1.37 -1.88 15.28
N GLN A 114 -2.13 -2.27 16.28
CA GLN A 114 -3.16 -1.43 16.87
C GLN A 114 -4.17 -0.88 15.84
N GLY A 115 -4.55 -1.74 14.90
CA GLY A 115 -5.53 -1.37 13.87
C GLY A 115 -4.97 -0.52 12.75
N CYS A 116 -3.68 -0.35 12.67
CA CYS A 116 -3.04 0.47 11.64
C CYS A 116 -1.96 -0.31 10.94
N LEU A 117 -1.77 0.04 9.68
CA LEU A 117 -0.65 -0.47 8.90
C LEU A 117 0.47 0.55 8.99
N VAL A 118 1.64 0.12 9.40
CA VAL A 118 2.82 0.97 9.53
C VAL A 118 3.80 0.59 8.44
N LEU A 119 4.18 1.57 7.63
CA LEU A 119 5.15 1.41 6.56
C LEU A 119 6.32 2.31 6.82
N ARG A 120 7.52 1.74 6.79
CA ARG A 120 8.75 2.50 6.91
C ARG A 120 9.46 2.51 5.58
N LEU A 121 9.64 3.70 5.03
CA LEU A 121 10.31 3.88 3.76
C LEU A 121 11.65 4.54 4.04
N ARG A 122 12.71 3.79 3.89
CA ARG A 122 14.06 4.29 4.15
C ARG A 122 14.61 4.94 2.91
N ARG A 123 15.21 6.10 3.08
CA ARG A 123 15.83 6.79 1.95
C ARG A 123 17.03 6.01 1.49
N SER A 124 17.08 5.74 0.19
CA SER A 124 18.24 5.12 -0.41
C SER A 124 19.36 6.14 -0.54
N PRO A 125 20.60 5.72 -0.40
CA PRO A 125 21.71 6.66 -0.63
C PRO A 125 21.71 7.11 -2.07
N PRO A 126 22.24 8.29 -2.36
CA PRO A 126 22.31 8.76 -3.74
C PRO A 126 23.08 7.77 -4.59
N SER A 127 22.52 7.45 -5.75
CA SER A 127 23.19 6.56 -6.67
C SER A 127 24.33 7.31 -7.37
N GLY A 128 25.25 6.58 -7.88
CA GLY A 128 26.35 7.14 -8.66
C GLY A 128 27.41 7.82 -7.86
N ARG A 129 27.51 7.60 -6.56
CA ARG A 129 28.50 8.11 -5.84
C ARG A 129 29.66 7.44 -6.14
N PRO A 130 30.65 8.01 -6.10
CA PRO A 130 31.90 7.42 -6.55
C PRO A 130 32.28 6.29 -5.73
#